data_e58a37e9afb8d90dd41207bfb899bf5f
#
_entry.id   e58a37e9afb8d90dd41207bfb899bf5f
#
_cell.length_a   1.000
_cell.length_b   1.000
_cell.length_c   1.000
_cell.angle_alpha   90.00
_cell.angle_beta   90.00
_cell.angle_gamma   90.00
#
_symmetry.space_group_name_H-M   'P 1'
#
loop_
_entity.id
_entity.type
_entity.pdbx_description
1 polymer ?
#
loop_
_entity_poly.entity_id
_entity_poly.type
_entity_poly.pdbx_seq_one_letter_code
_entity_poly.pdbx_strand_id
1 'polypeptide(L)'
;MKVIAVAQKNMGYKKQIIPADETGMILMGYLAFFDAPKKTAKASVAALKRLKVAPKILTGDQVDVAVSVCQRVEISSETVLTGARLDEMTDSELSMAVEEIHVFAELTPGQKIRLVSALRQNGHTVGFLGDGINDIPALCEANVGISVDTAVDAAKDAADVVLLQKDLGVLEQGILEGRKTFTNMLKYIKITASSNFGNILSIVCASAFLPFLPVTSVQILLLNLLYDILCIVLPWDNVDEEETLSPRDWSGRTLGRFMLSFGPISSLFDIVTFLFLVWYKKS
;
A
#
# COMPACT_ATOMS: atom_id res chain seq x y z
N MET A 1 -23.12 -11.99 15.13
CA MET A 1 -23.11 -12.92 16.27
C MET A 1 -23.49 -14.30 15.74
N LYS A 2 -22.61 -15.30 15.85
CA LYS A 2 -22.92 -16.68 15.47
C LYS A 2 -23.63 -17.34 16.66
N VAL A 3 -24.79 -17.95 16.40
CA VAL A 3 -25.59 -18.59 17.45
C VAL A 3 -25.71 -20.07 17.12
N ILE A 4 -25.35 -20.92 18.09
CA ILE A 4 -25.48 -22.37 18.00
C ILE A 4 -26.55 -22.80 19.01
N ALA A 5 -27.58 -23.50 18.55
CA ALA A 5 -28.56 -24.13 19.43
C ALA A 5 -27.95 -25.40 20.04
N VAL A 6 -28.11 -25.56 21.33
CA VAL A 6 -27.72 -26.79 22.07
C VAL A 6 -28.98 -27.53 22.44
N ALA A 7 -29.08 -28.75 21.94
CA ALA A 7 -30.23 -29.60 22.24
C ALA A 7 -29.78 -30.94 22.80
N GLN A 8 -30.61 -31.54 23.64
CA GLN A 8 -30.35 -32.82 24.30
C GLN A 8 -31.50 -33.79 24.03
N LYS A 9 -31.15 -35.07 23.87
CA LYS A 9 -32.10 -36.18 23.81
C LYS A 9 -31.58 -37.36 24.62
N ASN A 10 -32.43 -37.96 25.43
CA ASN A 10 -32.09 -39.20 26.11
C ASN A 10 -32.28 -40.39 25.18
N MET A 11 -31.18 -41.03 24.81
CA MET A 11 -31.16 -42.14 23.84
C MET A 11 -31.10 -43.53 24.49
N GLY A 12 -31.11 -43.62 25.84
CA GLY A 12 -30.88 -44.90 26.53
C GLY A 12 -29.55 -45.55 26.10
N TYR A 13 -29.51 -46.88 26.16
CA TYR A 13 -28.32 -47.66 25.75
C TYR A 13 -28.30 -47.91 24.23
N LYS A 14 -28.01 -46.91 23.41
CA LYS A 14 -27.85 -47.05 21.96
C LYS A 14 -26.35 -47.09 21.59
N LYS A 15 -25.88 -48.17 20.93
CA LYS A 15 -24.46 -48.33 20.57
C LYS A 15 -23.97 -47.39 19.46
N GLN A 16 -24.87 -46.89 18.64
CA GLN A 16 -24.52 -46.06 17.49
C GLN A 16 -25.62 -45.00 17.26
N ILE A 17 -25.21 -43.72 17.13
CA ILE A 17 -26.08 -42.59 16.85
C ILE A 17 -26.06 -42.36 15.34
N ILE A 18 -27.24 -42.20 14.74
CA ILE A 18 -27.43 -41.92 13.30
C ILE A 18 -28.16 -40.59 13.13
N PRO A 19 -28.05 -39.90 11.96
CA PRO A 19 -28.72 -38.62 11.73
C PRO A 19 -30.22 -38.60 11.99
N ALA A 20 -30.91 -39.73 11.79
CA ALA A 20 -32.33 -39.87 12.08
C ALA A 20 -32.69 -39.77 13.57
N ASP A 21 -31.69 -39.93 14.47
CA ASP A 21 -31.87 -39.79 15.90
C ASP A 21 -31.93 -38.31 16.36
N GLU A 22 -31.51 -37.38 15.50
CA GLU A 22 -31.47 -35.94 15.78
C GLU A 22 -32.88 -35.27 15.76
N THR A 23 -33.93 -36.09 15.72
CA THR A 23 -35.34 -35.63 15.80
C THR A 23 -35.88 -35.69 17.24
N GLY A 24 -36.78 -34.79 17.60
CA GLY A 24 -37.44 -34.78 18.92
C GLY A 24 -36.48 -34.45 20.07
N MET A 25 -35.50 -33.59 19.83
CA MET A 25 -34.57 -33.10 20.84
C MET A 25 -35.21 -32.03 21.73
N ILE A 26 -34.75 -31.92 22.96
CA ILE A 26 -35.13 -30.86 23.91
C ILE A 26 -34.09 -29.76 23.79
N LEU A 27 -34.52 -28.55 23.44
CA LEU A 27 -33.65 -27.37 23.39
C LEU A 27 -33.19 -27.02 24.82
N MET A 28 -31.88 -27.02 25.02
CA MET A 28 -31.26 -26.66 26.30
C MET A 28 -30.91 -25.19 26.38
N GLY A 29 -30.62 -24.57 25.24
CA GLY A 29 -30.25 -23.15 25.15
C GLY A 29 -29.51 -22.81 23.87
N TYR A 30 -28.97 -21.62 23.88
CA TYR A 30 -28.18 -21.09 22.76
C TYR A 30 -26.79 -20.70 23.24
N LEU A 31 -25.77 -21.04 22.46
CA LEU A 31 -24.42 -20.50 22.61
C LEU A 31 -24.26 -19.38 21.58
N ALA A 32 -24.06 -18.17 22.06
CA ALA A 32 -23.85 -17.03 21.21
C ALA A 32 -22.36 -16.66 21.20
N PHE A 33 -21.75 -16.77 20.04
CA PHE A 33 -20.35 -16.37 19.84
C PHE A 33 -20.31 -14.95 19.30
N PHE A 34 -19.60 -14.13 20.03
CA PHE A 34 -19.45 -12.73 19.71
C PHE A 34 -18.04 -12.50 19.17
N ASP A 35 -17.92 -12.24 17.85
CA ASP A 35 -16.68 -11.84 17.24
C ASP A 35 -16.51 -10.32 17.37
N ALA A 36 -15.78 -9.92 18.43
CA ALA A 36 -15.55 -8.52 18.71
C ALA A 36 -14.31 -8.03 17.93
N PRO A 37 -14.39 -6.90 17.22
CA PRO A 37 -13.20 -6.29 16.68
C PRO A 37 -12.22 -5.94 17.81
N LYS A 38 -10.92 -5.95 17.50
CA LYS A 38 -9.89 -5.56 18.47
C LYS A 38 -10.14 -4.13 18.98
N LYS A 39 -9.81 -3.86 20.23
CA LYS A 39 -9.99 -2.53 20.83
C LYS A 39 -9.26 -1.41 20.06
N THR A 40 -8.13 -1.75 19.42
CA THR A 40 -7.32 -0.83 18.60
C THR A 40 -7.92 -0.56 17.21
N ALA A 41 -8.81 -1.43 16.71
CA ALA A 41 -9.28 -1.38 15.32
C ALA A 41 -9.95 -0.03 14.95
N LYS A 42 -10.78 0.53 15.85
CA LYS A 42 -11.43 1.84 15.62
C LYS A 42 -10.39 2.96 15.47
N ALA A 43 -9.41 3.01 16.37
CA ALA A 43 -8.37 4.03 16.33
C ALA A 43 -7.51 3.91 15.05
N SER A 44 -7.14 2.67 14.68
CA SER A 44 -6.36 2.41 13.47
C SER A 44 -7.12 2.75 12.19
N VAL A 45 -8.43 2.46 12.11
CA VAL A 45 -9.27 2.87 10.97
C VAL A 45 -9.32 4.41 10.85
N ALA A 46 -9.48 5.11 11.98
CA ALA A 46 -9.46 6.58 11.99
C ALA A 46 -8.09 7.14 11.55
N ALA A 47 -6.99 6.49 11.94
CA ALA A 47 -5.64 6.86 11.54
C ALA A 47 -5.41 6.62 10.03
N LEU A 48 -5.84 5.48 9.48
CA LEU A 48 -5.79 5.22 8.05
C LEU A 48 -6.56 6.27 7.24
N LYS A 49 -7.76 6.66 7.69
CA LYS A 49 -8.53 7.74 7.05
C LYS A 49 -7.78 9.09 7.06
N ARG A 50 -7.09 9.43 8.16
CA ARG A 50 -6.23 10.64 8.22
C ARG A 50 -5.09 10.58 7.20
N LEU A 51 -4.55 9.40 6.95
CA LEU A 51 -3.55 9.15 5.93
C LEU A 51 -4.14 9.08 4.51
N LYS A 52 -5.42 9.44 4.34
CA LYS A 52 -6.15 9.36 3.05
C LYS A 52 -6.15 7.95 2.46
N VAL A 53 -6.17 6.95 3.31
CA VAL A 53 -6.41 5.55 2.94
C VAL A 53 -7.88 5.26 3.19
N ALA A 54 -8.60 4.81 2.17
CA ALA A 54 -10.01 4.45 2.26
C ALA A 54 -10.14 2.96 2.62
N PRO A 55 -10.46 2.60 3.88
CA PRO A 55 -10.67 1.21 4.24
C PRO A 55 -11.98 0.69 3.64
N LYS A 56 -11.90 -0.49 3.02
CA LYS A 56 -13.05 -1.23 2.49
C LYS A 56 -13.05 -2.62 3.10
N ILE A 57 -14.24 -3.14 3.40
CA ILE A 57 -14.43 -4.47 3.98
C ILE A 57 -14.95 -5.41 2.90
N LEU A 58 -14.19 -6.46 2.63
CA LEU A 58 -14.53 -7.54 1.69
C LEU A 58 -14.62 -8.85 2.47
N THR A 59 -15.83 -9.31 2.76
CA THR A 59 -16.04 -10.50 3.59
C THR A 59 -17.00 -11.52 2.95
N GLY A 60 -16.76 -12.80 3.25
CA GLY A 60 -17.73 -13.86 2.96
C GLY A 60 -18.84 -13.99 4.00
N ASP A 61 -18.79 -13.23 5.09
CA ASP A 61 -19.83 -13.23 6.13
C ASP A 61 -21.13 -12.59 5.65
N GLN A 62 -22.23 -12.90 6.36
CA GLN A 62 -23.55 -12.32 6.11
C GLN A 62 -23.54 -10.80 6.35
N VAL A 63 -24.44 -10.10 5.65
CA VAL A 63 -24.59 -8.64 5.71
C VAL A 63 -24.69 -8.13 7.15
N ASP A 64 -25.54 -8.73 7.98
CA ASP A 64 -25.77 -8.28 9.37
C ASP A 64 -24.49 -8.33 10.22
N VAL A 65 -23.64 -9.34 9.99
CA VAL A 65 -22.37 -9.50 10.69
C VAL A 65 -21.39 -8.41 10.22
N ALA A 66 -21.27 -8.22 8.91
CA ALA A 66 -20.41 -7.19 8.32
C ALA A 66 -20.79 -5.79 8.80
N VAL A 67 -22.08 -5.44 8.76
CA VAL A 67 -22.61 -4.14 9.25
C VAL A 67 -22.29 -3.94 10.73
N SER A 68 -22.54 -4.96 11.57
CA SER A 68 -22.25 -4.88 13.01
C SER A 68 -20.78 -4.61 13.32
N VAL A 69 -19.86 -5.20 12.55
CA VAL A 69 -18.41 -4.95 12.68
C VAL A 69 -18.08 -3.53 12.22
N CYS A 70 -18.59 -3.12 11.05
CA CYS A 70 -18.32 -1.80 10.45
C CYS A 70 -18.77 -0.65 11.36
N GLN A 71 -19.97 -0.76 11.96
CA GLN A 71 -20.48 0.24 12.90
C GLN A 71 -19.55 0.45 14.11
N ARG A 72 -18.92 -0.61 14.61
CA ARG A 72 -18.00 -0.56 15.77
C ARG A 72 -16.67 0.07 15.45
N VAL A 73 -16.21 -0.08 14.21
CA VAL A 73 -14.94 0.50 13.75
C VAL A 73 -15.14 1.81 12.99
N GLU A 74 -16.39 2.33 12.92
CA GLU A 74 -16.76 3.58 12.24
C GLU A 74 -16.41 3.62 10.75
N ILE A 75 -16.61 2.48 10.08
CA ILE A 75 -16.65 2.42 8.63
C ILE A 75 -18.11 2.61 8.19
N SER A 76 -18.36 3.49 7.20
CA SER A 76 -19.71 3.70 6.68
C SER A 76 -20.27 2.40 6.12
N SER A 77 -21.44 2.02 6.61
CA SER A 77 -22.18 0.81 6.20
C SER A 77 -23.60 1.15 5.76
N GLU A 78 -23.82 2.39 5.28
CA GLU A 78 -25.13 2.84 4.77
C GLU A 78 -25.56 2.03 3.55
N THR A 79 -24.59 1.70 2.69
CA THR A 79 -24.79 0.84 1.53
C THR A 79 -23.88 -0.36 1.63
N VAL A 80 -24.46 -1.56 1.52
CA VAL A 80 -23.72 -2.84 1.46
C VAL A 80 -24.00 -3.50 0.13
N LEU A 81 -22.95 -3.90 -0.58
CA LEU A 81 -23.10 -4.68 -1.81
C LEU A 81 -22.87 -6.16 -1.50
N THR A 82 -23.83 -7.01 -1.86
CA THR A 82 -23.71 -8.46 -1.70
C THR A 82 -23.12 -9.10 -2.96
N GLY A 83 -22.52 -10.30 -2.80
CA GLY A 83 -21.98 -11.07 -3.91
C GLY A 83 -23.02 -11.33 -5.01
N ALA A 84 -24.29 -11.62 -4.66
CA ALA A 84 -25.37 -11.82 -5.61
C ALA A 84 -25.63 -10.57 -6.47
N ARG A 85 -25.68 -9.39 -5.86
CA ARG A 85 -25.85 -8.12 -6.59
C ARG A 85 -24.64 -7.79 -7.45
N LEU A 86 -23.43 -8.12 -6.97
CA LEU A 86 -22.20 -7.91 -7.71
C LEU A 86 -22.15 -8.72 -9.01
N ASP A 87 -22.70 -9.94 -9.02
CA ASP A 87 -22.76 -10.79 -10.21
C ASP A 87 -23.73 -10.26 -11.28
N GLU A 88 -24.73 -9.47 -10.89
CA GLU A 88 -25.68 -8.82 -11.80
C GLU A 88 -25.09 -7.54 -12.45
N MET A 89 -24.02 -6.97 -11.88
CA MET A 89 -23.44 -5.71 -12.33
C MET A 89 -22.48 -5.90 -13.50
N THR A 90 -22.55 -4.97 -14.44
CA THR A 90 -21.53 -4.79 -15.47
C THR A 90 -20.24 -4.23 -14.86
N ASP A 91 -19.11 -4.37 -15.55
CA ASP A 91 -17.83 -3.83 -15.06
C ASP A 91 -17.84 -2.30 -14.94
N SER A 92 -18.62 -1.62 -15.77
CA SER A 92 -18.79 -0.15 -15.68
C SER A 92 -19.57 0.26 -14.42
N GLU A 93 -20.64 -0.46 -14.10
CA GLU A 93 -21.41 -0.22 -12.86
C GLU A 93 -20.59 -0.54 -11.62
N LEU A 94 -19.82 -1.64 -11.67
CA LEU A 94 -18.93 -2.02 -10.59
C LEU A 94 -17.85 -0.99 -10.36
N SER A 95 -17.25 -0.45 -11.42
CA SER A 95 -16.24 0.61 -11.38
C SER A 95 -16.74 1.86 -10.64
N MET A 96 -18.02 2.24 -10.83
CA MET A 96 -18.63 3.34 -10.08
C MET A 96 -18.94 2.93 -8.62
N ALA A 97 -19.49 1.75 -8.43
CA ALA A 97 -19.92 1.27 -7.11
C ALA A 97 -18.73 1.11 -6.13
N VAL A 98 -17.56 0.66 -6.60
CA VAL A 98 -16.37 0.49 -5.75
C VAL A 98 -15.82 1.80 -5.21
N GLU A 99 -16.14 2.95 -5.80
CA GLU A 99 -15.73 4.26 -5.26
C GLU A 99 -16.54 4.62 -4.01
N GLU A 100 -17.86 4.44 -4.05
CA GLU A 100 -18.77 4.90 -3.02
C GLU A 100 -18.98 3.88 -1.89
N ILE A 101 -19.01 2.59 -2.24
CA ILE A 101 -19.34 1.53 -1.30
C ILE A 101 -18.09 1.09 -0.52
N HIS A 102 -18.23 0.98 0.79
CA HIS A 102 -17.15 0.57 1.69
C HIS A 102 -17.31 -0.86 2.21
N VAL A 103 -18.48 -1.46 2.09
CA VAL A 103 -18.79 -2.78 2.67
C VAL A 103 -19.33 -3.72 1.61
N PHE A 104 -18.63 -4.83 1.42
CA PHE A 104 -18.98 -5.89 0.48
C PHE A 104 -19.08 -7.19 1.27
N ALA A 105 -20.26 -7.81 1.26
CA ALA A 105 -20.59 -8.98 2.08
C ALA A 105 -21.02 -10.19 1.23
N GLU A 106 -21.00 -11.37 1.80
CA GLU A 106 -21.39 -12.63 1.16
C GLU A 106 -20.58 -12.92 -0.12
N LEU A 107 -19.29 -12.53 -0.11
CA LEU A 107 -18.43 -12.63 -1.27
C LEU A 107 -17.79 -14.01 -1.41
N THR A 108 -17.75 -14.49 -2.64
CA THR A 108 -16.87 -15.59 -3.07
C THR A 108 -15.43 -15.08 -3.30
N PRO A 109 -14.43 -15.97 -3.31
CA PRO A 109 -13.04 -15.59 -3.63
C PRO A 109 -12.90 -14.89 -5.00
N GLY A 110 -13.63 -15.36 -6.03
CA GLY A 110 -13.62 -14.77 -7.36
C GLY A 110 -14.18 -13.33 -7.39
N GLN A 111 -15.20 -13.07 -6.61
CA GLN A 111 -15.78 -11.72 -6.48
C GLN A 111 -14.82 -10.76 -5.77
N LYS A 112 -14.04 -11.23 -4.79
CA LYS A 112 -12.99 -10.41 -4.16
C LYS A 112 -11.94 -9.96 -5.18
N ILE A 113 -11.49 -10.85 -6.06
CA ILE A 113 -10.57 -10.52 -7.16
C ILE A 113 -11.18 -9.43 -8.05
N ARG A 114 -12.43 -9.60 -8.45
CA ARG A 114 -13.12 -8.65 -9.34
C ARG A 114 -13.22 -7.26 -8.73
N LEU A 115 -13.47 -7.16 -7.42
CA LEU A 115 -13.48 -5.89 -6.67
C LEU A 115 -12.09 -5.24 -6.62
N VAL A 116 -11.05 -6.02 -6.31
CA VAL A 116 -9.67 -5.53 -6.27
C VAL A 116 -9.22 -5.05 -7.65
N SER A 117 -9.51 -5.82 -8.71
CA SER A 117 -9.24 -5.44 -10.09
C SER A 117 -9.96 -4.15 -10.49
N ALA A 118 -11.25 -3.99 -10.15
CA ALA A 118 -12.01 -2.77 -10.44
C ALA A 118 -11.38 -1.53 -9.81
N LEU A 119 -10.97 -1.60 -8.53
CA LEU A 119 -10.28 -0.51 -7.84
C LEU A 119 -8.94 -0.16 -8.52
N ARG A 120 -8.17 -1.17 -8.94
CA ARG A 120 -6.90 -0.95 -9.66
C ARG A 120 -7.12 -0.30 -11.02
N GLN A 121 -8.13 -0.74 -11.77
CA GLN A 121 -8.49 -0.17 -13.08
C GLN A 121 -8.94 1.29 -12.96
N ASN A 122 -9.56 1.68 -11.83
CA ASN A 122 -9.88 3.07 -11.51
C ASN A 122 -8.62 3.92 -11.15
N GLY A 123 -7.43 3.31 -11.14
CA GLY A 123 -6.17 4.01 -10.88
C GLY A 123 -5.77 4.08 -9.41
N HIS A 124 -6.45 3.35 -8.53
CA HIS A 124 -6.07 3.28 -7.12
C HIS A 124 -4.92 2.30 -6.88
N THR A 125 -4.09 2.62 -5.90
CA THR A 125 -3.15 1.66 -5.32
C THR A 125 -3.87 0.88 -4.22
N VAL A 126 -4.04 -0.41 -4.43
CA VAL A 126 -4.82 -1.29 -3.55
C VAL A 126 -3.89 -2.15 -2.71
N GLY A 127 -3.97 -2.02 -1.38
CA GLY A 127 -3.46 -2.99 -0.43
C GLY A 127 -4.57 -3.94 -0.02
N PHE A 128 -4.37 -5.25 -0.11
CA PHE A 128 -5.33 -6.25 0.34
C PHE A 128 -4.78 -7.00 1.54
N LEU A 129 -5.53 -7.02 2.64
CA LEU A 129 -5.19 -7.75 3.86
C LEU A 129 -6.03 -9.01 3.96
N GLY A 130 -5.37 -10.18 3.97
CA GLY A 130 -6.01 -11.49 4.07
C GLY A 130 -5.21 -12.49 4.90
N ASP A 131 -5.89 -13.42 5.57
CA ASP A 131 -5.26 -14.45 6.41
C ASP A 131 -5.67 -15.89 6.06
N GLY A 132 -6.60 -16.05 5.13
CA GLY A 132 -7.14 -17.34 4.71
C GLY A 132 -6.73 -17.78 3.32
N ILE A 133 -6.87 -19.08 3.04
CA ILE A 133 -6.64 -19.66 1.69
C ILE A 133 -7.54 -18.99 0.64
N ASN A 134 -8.76 -18.63 1.01
CA ASN A 134 -9.73 -18.00 0.12
C ASN A 134 -9.32 -16.57 -0.30
N ASP A 135 -8.37 -15.97 0.40
CA ASP A 135 -7.89 -14.61 0.14
C ASP A 135 -6.66 -14.58 -0.78
N ILE A 136 -5.99 -15.72 -0.99
CA ILE A 136 -4.77 -15.82 -1.80
C ILE A 136 -4.93 -15.19 -3.18
N PRO A 137 -5.99 -15.47 -3.96
CA PRO A 137 -6.11 -14.88 -5.27
C PRO A 137 -6.27 -13.35 -5.23
N ALA A 138 -6.93 -12.80 -4.21
CA ALA A 138 -7.07 -11.36 -4.03
C ALA A 138 -5.77 -10.69 -3.50
N LEU A 139 -4.98 -11.42 -2.68
CA LEU A 139 -3.63 -10.99 -2.28
C LEU A 139 -2.72 -10.81 -3.49
N CYS A 140 -2.71 -11.81 -4.40
CA CYS A 140 -1.92 -11.75 -5.63
C CYS A 140 -2.41 -10.69 -6.63
N GLU A 141 -3.72 -10.39 -6.65
CA GLU A 141 -4.30 -9.39 -7.54
C GLU A 141 -4.02 -7.97 -7.06
N ALA A 142 -3.87 -7.73 -5.77
CA ALA A 142 -3.62 -6.40 -5.22
C ALA A 142 -2.26 -5.82 -5.66
N ASN A 143 -2.07 -4.49 -5.52
CA ASN A 143 -0.75 -3.88 -5.70
C ASN A 143 0.20 -4.24 -4.56
N VAL A 144 -0.36 -4.46 -3.36
CA VAL A 144 0.37 -4.94 -2.19
C VAL A 144 -0.51 -5.96 -1.47
N GLY A 145 -0.13 -7.24 -1.54
CA GLY A 145 -0.73 -8.31 -0.76
C GLY A 145 -0.16 -8.29 0.66
N ILE A 146 -1.02 -8.24 1.67
CA ILE A 146 -0.62 -8.14 3.07
C ILE A 146 -1.22 -9.32 3.83
N SER A 147 -0.40 -10.03 4.58
CA SER A 147 -0.85 -11.10 5.46
C SER A 147 -0.38 -10.88 6.90
N VAL A 148 -0.74 -11.77 7.79
CA VAL A 148 -0.34 -11.72 9.21
C VAL A 148 0.39 -12.99 9.60
N ASP A 149 1.25 -12.93 10.62
CA ASP A 149 2.04 -14.09 11.08
C ASP A 149 1.17 -15.30 11.47
N THR A 150 -0.03 -15.05 11.96
CA THR A 150 -1.01 -16.08 12.34
C THR A 150 -1.82 -16.63 11.17
N ALA A 151 -1.59 -16.17 9.95
CA ALA A 151 -2.27 -16.65 8.75
C ALA A 151 -1.79 -18.06 8.36
N VAL A 152 -2.54 -18.70 7.47
CA VAL A 152 -2.11 -19.96 6.85
C VAL A 152 -0.84 -19.72 6.02
N ASP A 153 0.08 -20.71 6.01
CA ASP A 153 1.38 -20.56 5.34
C ASP A 153 1.24 -20.15 3.87
N ALA A 154 0.31 -20.76 3.14
CA ALA A 154 0.06 -20.39 1.76
C ALA A 154 -0.37 -18.92 1.55
N ALA A 155 -1.06 -18.29 2.50
CA ALA A 155 -1.41 -16.87 2.43
C ALA A 155 -0.19 -15.98 2.75
N LYS A 156 0.68 -16.42 3.66
CA LYS A 156 1.96 -15.72 3.95
C LYS A 156 2.90 -15.77 2.75
N ASP A 157 3.00 -16.92 2.09
CA ASP A 157 3.85 -17.13 0.91
C ASP A 157 3.36 -16.30 -0.31
N ALA A 158 2.05 -16.06 -0.39
CA ALA A 158 1.44 -15.27 -1.46
C ALA A 158 1.46 -13.75 -1.20
N ALA A 159 1.76 -13.32 0.02
CA ALA A 159 1.75 -11.91 0.40
C ALA A 159 3.11 -11.24 0.15
N ASP A 160 3.08 -9.97 -0.27
CA ASP A 160 4.29 -9.14 -0.40
C ASP A 160 4.81 -8.71 0.98
N VAL A 161 3.92 -8.57 1.96
CA VAL A 161 4.22 -8.13 3.32
C VAL A 161 3.52 -9.01 4.34
N VAL A 162 4.26 -9.46 5.35
CA VAL A 162 3.68 -10.19 6.49
C VAL A 162 3.81 -9.36 7.77
N LEU A 163 2.69 -9.00 8.37
CA LEU A 163 2.66 -8.29 9.64
C LEU A 163 2.95 -9.27 10.78
N LEU A 164 4.02 -9.06 11.53
CA LEU A 164 4.40 -9.90 12.66
C LEU A 164 3.42 -9.79 13.85
N GLN A 165 2.62 -8.76 13.88
CA GLN A 165 1.55 -8.57 14.84
C GLN A 165 0.24 -8.36 14.09
N LYS A 166 -0.81 -9.09 14.49
CA LYS A 166 -2.15 -8.94 13.93
C LYS A 166 -2.80 -7.65 14.50
N ASP A 167 -2.26 -6.48 14.12
CA ASP A 167 -2.76 -5.17 14.55
C ASP A 167 -2.69 -4.17 13.38
N LEU A 168 -3.79 -3.47 13.13
CA LEU A 168 -3.87 -2.44 12.08
C LEU A 168 -3.00 -1.21 12.40
N GLY A 169 -2.60 -1.00 13.64
CA GLY A 169 -1.63 0.05 14.02
C GLY A 169 -0.25 -0.19 13.41
N VAL A 170 0.16 -1.46 13.25
CA VAL A 170 1.41 -1.83 12.56
C VAL A 170 1.32 -1.48 11.08
N LEU A 171 0.14 -1.69 10.46
CA LEU A 171 -0.10 -1.30 9.07
C LEU A 171 -0.01 0.23 8.89
N GLU A 172 -0.61 1.00 9.81
CA GLU A 172 -0.51 2.47 9.82
C GLU A 172 0.95 2.92 9.83
N GLN A 173 1.77 2.38 10.74
CA GLN A 173 3.19 2.68 10.83
C GLN A 173 3.94 2.29 9.56
N GLY A 174 3.63 1.11 8.99
CA GLY A 174 4.21 0.66 7.73
C GLY A 174 3.93 1.62 6.57
N ILE A 175 2.71 2.16 6.48
CA ILE A 175 2.35 3.16 5.46
C ILE A 175 3.14 4.46 5.66
N LEU A 176 3.27 4.94 6.90
CA LEU A 176 4.03 6.16 7.21
C LEU A 176 5.52 6.00 6.85
N GLU A 177 6.14 4.90 7.27
CA GLU A 177 7.54 4.63 6.97
C GLU A 177 7.78 4.40 5.47
N GLY A 178 6.85 3.72 4.78
CA GLY A 178 6.90 3.59 3.33
C GLY A 178 6.84 4.93 2.60
N ARG A 179 5.99 5.86 3.05
CA ARG A 179 5.90 7.21 2.47
C ARG A 179 7.14 8.05 2.74
N LYS A 180 7.74 7.96 3.94
CA LYS A 180 9.02 8.60 4.25
C LYS A 180 10.14 8.08 3.33
N THR A 181 10.25 6.77 3.22
CA THR A 181 11.23 6.11 2.35
C THR A 181 11.06 6.55 0.90
N PHE A 182 9.83 6.57 0.39
CA PHE A 182 9.53 7.02 -0.97
C PHE A 182 9.89 8.50 -1.18
N THR A 183 9.61 9.36 -0.20
CA THR A 183 9.96 10.78 -0.26
C THR A 183 11.47 10.97 -0.31
N ASN A 184 12.24 10.25 0.52
CA ASN A 184 13.70 10.31 0.52
C ASN A 184 14.30 9.75 -0.77
N MET A 185 13.71 8.68 -1.33
CA MET A 185 14.06 8.17 -2.65
C MET A 185 13.81 9.23 -3.75
N LEU A 186 12.69 9.95 -3.71
CA LEU A 186 12.42 11.05 -4.66
C LEU A 186 13.41 12.20 -4.52
N LYS A 187 13.83 12.56 -3.29
CA LYS A 187 14.90 13.54 -3.05
C LYS A 187 16.20 13.09 -3.74
N TYR A 188 16.63 11.85 -3.47
CA TYR A 188 17.84 11.27 -4.10
C TYR A 188 17.79 11.35 -5.63
N ILE A 189 16.69 10.89 -6.24
CA ILE A 189 16.57 10.88 -7.70
C ILE A 189 16.60 12.30 -8.28
N LYS A 190 15.89 13.25 -7.66
CA LYS A 190 15.89 14.65 -8.10
C LYS A 190 17.28 15.26 -8.04
N ILE A 191 17.98 15.07 -6.95
CA ILE A 191 19.31 15.62 -6.73
C ILE A 191 20.30 15.00 -7.73
N THR A 192 20.33 13.66 -7.84
CA THR A 192 21.25 12.93 -8.72
C THR A 192 21.00 13.27 -10.21
N ALA A 193 19.74 13.25 -10.63
CA ALA A 193 19.38 13.55 -12.01
C ALA A 193 19.71 15.01 -12.38
N SER A 194 19.47 15.97 -11.48
CA SER A 194 19.80 17.38 -11.67
C SER A 194 21.31 17.62 -11.72
N SER A 195 22.08 16.97 -10.84
CA SER A 195 23.55 17.05 -10.83
C SER A 195 24.15 16.48 -12.11
N ASN A 196 23.73 15.29 -12.55
CA ASN A 196 24.21 14.67 -13.77
C ASN A 196 23.87 15.51 -15.01
N PHE A 197 22.64 16.08 -15.08
CA PHE A 197 22.26 16.99 -16.13
C PHE A 197 23.14 18.25 -16.15
N GLY A 198 23.40 18.84 -14.96
CA GLY A 198 24.30 19.98 -14.81
C GLY A 198 25.73 19.67 -15.27
N ASN A 199 26.29 18.53 -14.85
CA ASN A 199 27.63 18.11 -15.27
C ASN A 199 27.74 17.97 -16.80
N ILE A 200 26.75 17.33 -17.44
CA ILE A 200 26.74 17.20 -18.92
C ILE A 200 26.66 18.57 -19.58
N LEU A 201 25.78 19.45 -19.09
CA LEU A 201 25.61 20.78 -19.63
C LEU A 201 26.90 21.60 -19.48
N SER A 202 27.59 21.53 -18.33
CA SER A 202 28.87 22.18 -18.08
C SER A 202 29.95 21.72 -19.07
N ILE A 203 30.06 20.40 -19.30
CA ILE A 203 31.04 19.81 -20.20
C ILE A 203 30.76 20.25 -21.63
N VAL A 204 29.50 20.22 -22.10
CA VAL A 204 29.10 20.66 -23.45
C VAL A 204 29.42 22.13 -23.63
N CYS A 205 29.03 22.98 -22.69
CA CYS A 205 29.35 24.41 -22.75
C CYS A 205 30.86 24.67 -22.75
N ALA A 206 31.61 24.06 -21.85
CA ALA A 206 33.03 24.24 -21.77
C ALA A 206 33.80 23.75 -23.03
N SER A 207 33.34 22.65 -23.62
CA SER A 207 33.91 22.12 -24.90
C SER A 207 33.77 23.07 -26.07
N ALA A 208 32.81 24.01 -26.01
CA ALA A 208 32.67 25.04 -27.06
C ALA A 208 33.73 26.13 -26.97
N PHE A 209 34.35 26.36 -25.82
CA PHE A 209 35.33 27.42 -25.54
C PHE A 209 36.73 26.91 -25.28
N LEU A 210 36.88 25.65 -24.90
CA LEU A 210 38.18 25.06 -24.54
C LEU A 210 38.70 24.17 -25.68
N PRO A 211 39.99 24.25 -26.05
CA PRO A 211 40.58 23.38 -27.07
C PRO A 211 40.93 21.97 -26.52
N PHE A 212 40.49 21.64 -25.31
CA PHE A 212 40.71 20.35 -24.66
C PHE A 212 39.47 19.94 -23.85
N LEU A 213 39.35 18.66 -23.53
CA LEU A 213 38.29 18.17 -22.67
C LEU A 213 38.44 18.72 -21.24
N PRO A 214 37.43 19.45 -20.72
CA PRO A 214 37.52 20.10 -19.41
C PRO A 214 37.61 19.09 -18.23
N VAL A 215 37.00 17.91 -18.41
CA VAL A 215 36.95 16.84 -17.39
C VAL A 215 37.20 15.50 -18.07
N THR A 216 38.05 14.67 -17.50
CA THR A 216 38.31 13.31 -17.98
C THR A 216 37.26 12.34 -17.43
N SER A 217 37.06 11.20 -18.11
CA SER A 217 36.10 10.17 -17.68
C SER A 217 36.39 9.64 -16.25
N VAL A 218 37.67 9.55 -15.86
CA VAL A 218 38.06 9.12 -14.51
C VAL A 218 37.66 10.16 -13.45
N GLN A 219 37.75 11.44 -13.76
CA GLN A 219 37.32 12.52 -12.86
C GLN A 219 35.81 12.52 -12.67
N ILE A 220 35.05 12.27 -13.74
CA ILE A 220 33.59 12.14 -13.66
C ILE A 220 33.19 10.93 -12.78
N LEU A 221 33.87 9.80 -12.99
CA LEU A 221 33.64 8.60 -12.17
C LEU A 221 33.92 8.86 -10.68
N LEU A 222 35.04 9.52 -10.38
CA LEU A 222 35.41 9.88 -9.00
C LEU A 222 34.41 10.85 -8.38
N LEU A 223 33.94 11.85 -9.17
CA LEU A 223 32.93 12.81 -8.73
C LEU A 223 31.64 12.12 -8.38
N ASN A 224 31.17 11.21 -9.24
CA ASN A 224 29.96 10.44 -8.99
C ASN A 224 30.10 9.55 -7.75
N LEU A 225 31.24 8.89 -7.56
CA LEU A 225 31.50 8.07 -6.38
C LEU A 225 31.47 8.90 -5.08
N LEU A 226 32.09 10.07 -5.07
CA LEU A 226 32.03 10.97 -3.92
C LEU A 226 30.61 11.45 -3.64
N TYR A 227 29.86 11.71 -4.68
CA TYR A 227 28.47 12.11 -4.60
C TYR A 227 27.59 11.00 -4.03
N ASP A 228 27.77 9.76 -4.48
CA ASP A 228 27.03 8.60 -3.97
C ASP A 228 27.30 8.36 -2.48
N ILE A 229 28.56 8.57 -2.02
CA ILE A 229 28.90 8.49 -0.60
C ILE A 229 28.12 9.53 0.22
N LEU A 230 27.99 10.77 -0.29
CA LEU A 230 27.21 11.81 0.38
C LEU A 230 25.69 11.45 0.41
N CYS A 231 25.19 10.82 -0.64
CA CYS A 231 23.80 10.42 -0.74
C CYS A 231 23.41 9.24 0.16
N ILE A 232 24.38 8.47 0.70
CA ILE A 232 24.12 7.38 1.67
C ILE A 232 23.36 7.88 2.90
N VAL A 233 23.50 9.15 3.26
CA VAL A 233 22.83 9.72 4.44
C VAL A 233 21.33 10.03 4.18
N LEU A 234 20.91 10.16 2.93
CA LEU A 234 19.53 10.54 2.58
C LEU A 234 18.42 9.62 3.13
N PRO A 235 18.58 8.28 3.25
CA PRO A 235 17.58 7.44 3.86
C PRO A 235 17.24 7.80 5.30
N TRP A 236 18.15 8.42 6.04
CA TRP A 236 17.93 8.88 7.42
C TRP A 236 17.52 10.36 7.51
N ASP A 237 17.30 11.01 6.37
CA ASP A 237 16.84 12.39 6.36
C ASP A 237 15.39 12.50 6.87
N ASN A 238 15.11 13.54 7.64
CA ASN A 238 13.78 13.82 8.14
C ASN A 238 12.85 14.23 6.99
N VAL A 239 11.63 13.72 7.05
CA VAL A 239 10.56 14.07 6.11
C VAL A 239 9.51 14.85 6.87
N ASP A 240 9.07 15.97 6.30
CA ASP A 240 8.02 16.79 6.87
C ASP A 240 6.73 15.99 6.98
N GLU A 241 6.01 16.18 8.08
CA GLU A 241 4.81 15.42 8.40
C GLU A 241 3.74 15.57 7.31
N GLU A 242 3.62 16.75 6.73
CA GLU A 242 2.69 17.05 5.64
C GLU A 242 2.93 16.18 4.40
N GLU A 243 4.18 15.82 4.13
CA GLU A 243 4.56 14.97 3.00
C GLU A 243 4.17 13.51 3.18
N THR A 244 3.94 13.07 4.41
CA THR A 244 3.52 11.70 4.74
C THR A 244 2.01 11.52 4.83
N LEU A 245 1.23 12.61 4.99
CA LEU A 245 -0.23 12.56 5.12
C LEU A 245 -0.95 12.12 3.84
N SER A 246 -0.35 12.30 2.68
CA SER A 246 -0.95 11.90 1.41
C SER A 246 0.03 11.08 0.56
N PRO A 247 -0.47 10.13 -0.24
CA PRO A 247 0.37 9.41 -1.18
C PRO A 247 0.98 10.38 -2.20
N ARG A 248 2.21 10.13 -2.59
CA ARG A 248 2.91 10.86 -3.64
C ARG A 248 3.05 10.01 -4.88
N ASP A 249 2.84 10.64 -6.03
CA ASP A 249 3.02 9.99 -7.31
C ASP A 249 4.40 10.27 -7.88
N TRP A 250 4.93 9.27 -8.57
CA TRP A 250 6.07 9.44 -9.44
C TRP A 250 5.65 10.22 -10.69
N SER A 251 6.21 11.41 -10.87
CA SER A 251 5.95 12.22 -12.08
C SER A 251 7.23 12.59 -12.78
N GLY A 252 7.44 12.02 -13.97
CA GLY A 252 8.58 12.38 -14.84
C GLY A 252 8.57 13.87 -15.23
N ARG A 253 7.40 14.50 -15.30
CA ARG A 253 7.25 15.94 -15.59
C ARG A 253 7.83 16.78 -14.45
N THR A 254 7.59 16.40 -13.19
CA THR A 254 8.13 17.10 -12.01
C THR A 254 9.65 16.94 -11.95
N LEU A 255 10.17 15.76 -12.24
CA LEU A 255 11.60 15.51 -12.34
C LEU A 255 12.24 16.35 -13.44
N GLY A 256 11.68 16.36 -14.64
CA GLY A 256 12.18 17.16 -15.75
C GLY A 256 12.22 18.66 -15.45
N ARG A 257 11.17 19.21 -14.84
CA ARG A 257 11.17 20.62 -14.41
C ARG A 257 12.26 20.91 -13.37
N PHE A 258 12.46 20.02 -12.42
CA PHE A 258 13.50 20.16 -11.41
C PHE A 258 14.90 20.15 -12.06
N MET A 259 15.18 19.21 -12.95
CA MET A 259 16.45 19.13 -13.72
C MET A 259 16.72 20.39 -14.52
N LEU A 260 15.71 20.89 -15.25
CA LEU A 260 15.83 22.10 -16.08
C LEU A 260 16.00 23.39 -15.26
N SER A 261 15.52 23.41 -14.02
CA SER A 261 15.68 24.56 -13.13
C SER A 261 17.02 24.56 -12.40
N PHE A 262 17.41 23.43 -11.80
CA PHE A 262 18.58 23.34 -10.93
C PHE A 262 19.86 22.92 -11.67
N GLY A 263 19.77 22.16 -12.75
CA GLY A 263 20.93 21.76 -13.55
C GLY A 263 21.72 22.92 -14.10
N PRO A 264 21.09 23.92 -14.79
CA PRO A 264 21.79 25.10 -15.28
C PRO A 264 22.45 25.93 -14.18
N ILE A 265 21.84 26.00 -12.98
CA ILE A 265 22.45 26.71 -11.81
C ILE A 265 23.74 26.03 -11.42
N SER A 266 23.76 24.69 -11.30
CA SER A 266 24.98 23.92 -11.02
C SER A 266 26.03 24.15 -12.12
N SER A 267 25.62 24.09 -13.41
CA SER A 267 26.52 24.30 -14.54
C SER A 267 27.16 25.70 -14.54
N LEU A 268 26.47 26.72 -14.08
CA LEU A 268 27.01 28.06 -13.97
C LEU A 268 28.25 28.13 -13.07
N PHE A 269 28.22 27.44 -11.93
CA PHE A 269 29.36 27.36 -11.03
C PHE A 269 30.54 26.64 -11.67
N ASP A 270 30.30 25.56 -12.40
CA ASP A 270 31.34 24.81 -13.12
C ASP A 270 31.99 25.70 -14.20
N ILE A 271 31.17 26.37 -15.00
CA ILE A 271 31.64 27.27 -16.08
C ILE A 271 32.49 28.40 -15.49
N VAL A 272 32.05 29.05 -14.42
CA VAL A 272 32.82 30.10 -13.74
C VAL A 272 34.16 29.54 -13.25
N THR A 273 34.15 28.33 -12.68
CA THR A 273 35.40 27.66 -12.21
C THR A 273 36.34 27.39 -13.39
N PHE A 274 35.85 26.89 -14.51
CA PHE A 274 36.67 26.63 -15.70
C PHE A 274 37.26 27.94 -16.26
N LEU A 275 36.50 29.01 -16.36
CA LEU A 275 36.96 30.31 -16.79
C LEU A 275 38.05 30.89 -15.86
N PHE A 276 37.84 30.77 -14.56
CA PHE A 276 38.82 31.20 -13.55
C PHE A 276 40.13 30.43 -13.70
N LEU A 277 40.10 29.13 -13.83
CA LEU A 277 41.31 28.29 -13.98
C LEU A 277 42.03 28.58 -15.27
N VAL A 278 41.34 28.84 -16.36
CA VAL A 278 41.94 29.25 -17.65
C VAL A 278 42.62 30.61 -17.53
N TRP A 279 41.98 31.57 -16.87
CA TRP A 279 42.54 32.89 -16.61
C TRP A 279 43.81 32.80 -15.70
N TYR A 280 43.73 32.05 -14.62
CA TYR A 280 44.85 31.85 -13.68
C TYR A 280 46.06 31.17 -14.34
N LYS A 281 45.86 30.24 -15.26
CA LYS A 281 46.92 29.55 -15.99
C LYS A 281 47.59 30.44 -17.05
N LYS A 282 46.90 31.47 -17.54
CA LYS A 282 47.46 32.44 -18.49
C LYS A 282 48.20 33.59 -17.82
N SER A 283 48.01 33.81 -16.56
CA SER A 283 48.69 34.80 -15.71
C SER A 283 49.94 34.18 -15.11
#